data_eda329580c86073908a17bc728abf0dc
#
_entry.id   eda329580c86073908a17bc728abf0dc
#
_cell.length_a   1.000
_cell.length_b   1.000
_cell.length_c   1.000
_cell.angle_alpha   90.00
_cell.angle_beta   90.00
_cell.angle_gamma   90.00
#
_symmetry.space_group_name_H-M   'P 1'
#
loop_
_entity.id
_entity.type
_entity.pdbx_description
1 polymer ?
#
loop_
_entity_poly.entity_id
_entity_poly.type
_entity_poly.pdbx_seq_one_letter_code
_entity_poly.pdbx_strand_id
1 'polypeptide(L)'
;TMEVNYFGALRLTMGFLPGMIAKRKGHVINISSIGVLTNAPRFSAYVASKAAMDAWTRCAASEFADRGIEFTTINMPLVKTPMIAPTKLYDQVPTLSPEEAADMIVEAVIHKPVRIATRLGIFGALLHSLAPKVAQITMNTSFRMFPDSHAASQGRQEMQPQTADQIAFSQIMRGIHF
;
A
#
# COMPACT_ATOMS: atom_id res chain seq x y z
N THR A 1 14.54 -5.23 2.76
CA THR A 1 13.31 -4.48 2.42
C THR A 1 13.60 -3.00 2.21
N MET A 2 14.19 -2.26 3.18
CA MET A 2 14.54 -0.83 3.07
C MET A 2 15.42 -0.53 1.85
N GLU A 3 16.47 -1.33 1.61
CA GLU A 3 17.41 -1.10 0.52
C GLU A 3 16.73 -1.09 -0.85
N VAL A 4 15.77 -2.00 -1.08
CA VAL A 4 15.04 -2.10 -2.35
C VAL A 4 13.90 -1.07 -2.43
N ASN A 5 13.04 -1.02 -1.41
CA ASN A 5 11.79 -0.25 -1.48
C ASN A 5 11.97 1.26 -1.24
N TYR A 6 13.03 1.64 -0.54
CA TYR A 6 13.30 3.05 -0.23
C TYR A 6 14.58 3.54 -0.90
N PHE A 7 15.75 3.04 -0.50
CA PHE A 7 17.03 3.58 -1.01
C PHE A 7 17.22 3.37 -2.50
N GLY A 8 16.79 2.22 -3.05
CA GLY A 8 16.85 1.95 -4.49
C GLY A 8 15.95 2.90 -5.28
N ALA A 9 14.69 3.07 -4.85
CA ALA A 9 13.75 3.98 -5.47
C ALA A 9 14.21 5.45 -5.36
N LEU A 10 14.75 5.84 -4.19
CA LEU A 10 15.29 7.16 -3.95
C LEU A 10 16.48 7.46 -4.88
N ARG A 11 17.47 6.57 -4.95
CA ARG A 11 18.64 6.73 -5.85
C ARG A 11 18.21 6.87 -7.30
N LEU A 12 17.26 6.04 -7.76
CA LEU A 12 16.72 6.12 -9.11
C LEU A 12 16.08 7.49 -9.37
N THR A 13 15.20 7.93 -8.47
CA THR A 13 14.52 9.22 -8.59
C THR A 13 15.51 10.38 -8.60
N MET A 14 16.47 10.39 -7.68
CA MET A 14 17.51 11.42 -7.61
C MET A 14 18.40 11.46 -8.87
N GLY A 15 18.62 10.32 -9.52
CA GLY A 15 19.35 10.25 -10.77
C GLY A 15 18.64 10.92 -11.95
N PHE A 16 17.30 10.89 -11.98
CA PHE A 16 16.50 11.52 -13.03
C PHE A 16 16.13 12.98 -12.76
N LEU A 17 16.03 13.37 -11.50
CA LEU A 17 15.61 14.73 -11.11
C LEU A 17 16.38 15.87 -11.78
N PRO A 18 17.73 15.86 -11.88
CA PRO A 18 18.47 16.94 -12.53
C PRO A 18 18.01 17.20 -13.97
N GLY A 19 17.80 16.13 -14.75
CA GLY A 19 17.31 16.22 -16.13
C GLY A 19 15.87 16.74 -16.22
N MET A 20 15.01 16.38 -15.28
CA MET A 20 13.65 16.87 -15.21
C MET A 20 13.63 18.36 -14.82
N ILE A 21 14.45 18.76 -13.84
CA ILE A 21 14.57 20.16 -13.39
C ILE A 21 15.05 21.05 -14.54
N ALA A 22 16.09 20.61 -15.27
CA ALA A 22 16.62 21.37 -16.40
C ALA A 22 15.56 21.63 -17.50
N LYS A 23 14.67 20.66 -17.70
CA LYS A 23 13.56 20.77 -18.66
C LYS A 23 12.31 21.47 -18.08
N ARG A 24 12.32 21.77 -16.78
CA ARG A 24 11.15 22.24 -16.02
C ARG A 24 9.89 21.38 -16.28
N LYS A 25 10.10 20.08 -16.44
CA LYS A 25 9.04 19.11 -16.75
C LYS A 25 9.44 17.73 -16.27
N GLY A 26 8.64 17.17 -15.37
CA GLY A 26 8.82 15.80 -14.90
C GLY A 26 7.61 15.31 -14.11
N HIS A 27 7.44 14.01 -14.08
CA HIS A 27 6.43 13.38 -13.25
C HIS A 27 7.01 12.10 -12.63
N VAL A 28 7.01 12.03 -11.31
CA VAL A 28 7.45 10.87 -10.53
C VAL A 28 6.24 10.19 -9.93
N ILE A 29 6.03 8.92 -10.29
CA ILE A 29 4.92 8.12 -9.77
C ILE A 29 5.51 7.06 -8.83
N ASN A 30 5.24 7.19 -7.55
CA ASN A 30 5.68 6.22 -6.53
C ASN A 30 4.58 5.20 -6.22
N ILE A 31 4.89 3.92 -6.45
CA ILE A 31 4.02 2.82 -6.08
C ILE A 31 4.26 2.49 -4.60
N SER A 32 3.39 3.02 -3.76
CA SER A 32 3.30 2.74 -2.35
C SER A 32 2.35 1.55 -2.09
N SER A 33 1.76 1.46 -0.93
CA SER A 33 0.85 0.38 -0.56
C SER A 33 -0.29 0.91 0.30
N ILE A 34 -1.46 0.29 0.17
CA ILE A 34 -2.57 0.49 1.12
C ILE A 34 -2.13 0.19 2.56
N GLY A 35 -1.16 -0.70 2.75
CA GLY A 35 -0.59 -1.01 4.06
C GLY A 35 -0.01 0.19 4.79
N VAL A 36 0.44 1.23 4.08
CA VAL A 36 0.91 2.50 4.68
C VAL A 36 -0.25 3.29 5.31
N LEU A 37 -1.44 3.19 4.73
CA LEU A 37 -2.63 3.89 5.21
C LEU A 37 -3.32 3.14 6.36
N THR A 38 -3.30 1.81 6.29
CA THR A 38 -3.99 0.93 7.26
C THR A 38 -3.09 0.44 8.39
N ASN A 39 -1.77 0.57 8.25
CA ASN A 39 -0.77 0.04 9.19
C ASN A 39 -0.97 -1.46 9.47
N ALA A 40 -1.07 -2.26 8.39
CA ALA A 40 -1.37 -3.68 8.46
C ALA A 40 -0.37 -4.45 9.36
N PRO A 41 -0.83 -5.19 10.38
CA PRO A 41 0.04 -5.97 11.24
C PRO A 41 0.79 -7.07 10.46
N ARG A 42 1.91 -7.58 10.99
CA ARG A 42 2.84 -8.56 10.40
C ARG A 42 3.74 -8.03 9.27
N PHE A 43 3.43 -6.86 8.72
CA PHE A 43 4.19 -6.28 7.61
C PHE A 43 5.00 -5.05 8.03
N SER A 44 5.38 -4.91 9.30
CA SER A 44 6.00 -3.71 9.86
C SER A 44 7.22 -3.23 9.07
N ALA A 45 8.17 -4.12 8.74
CA ALA A 45 9.36 -3.76 7.96
C ALA A 45 9.01 -3.30 6.52
N TYR A 46 8.02 -3.96 5.89
CA TYR A 46 7.53 -3.58 4.57
C TYR A 46 6.80 -2.23 4.62
N VAL A 47 5.85 -2.09 5.55
CA VAL A 47 5.08 -0.86 5.73
C VAL A 47 6.00 0.32 6.04
N ALA A 48 6.98 0.14 6.95
CA ALA A 48 7.97 1.17 7.25
C ALA A 48 8.75 1.61 6.01
N SER A 49 9.17 0.66 5.15
CA SER A 49 9.91 1.00 3.93
C SER A 49 9.08 1.77 2.91
N LYS A 50 7.80 1.42 2.76
CA LYS A 50 6.87 2.14 1.87
C LYS A 50 6.45 3.49 2.46
N ALA A 51 6.28 3.57 3.78
CA ALA A 51 5.97 4.81 4.48
C ALA A 51 7.13 5.82 4.39
N ALA A 52 8.39 5.37 4.46
CA ALA A 52 9.56 6.22 4.25
C ALA A 52 9.54 6.86 2.86
N MET A 53 9.25 6.08 1.80
CA MET A 53 9.15 6.60 0.44
C MET A 53 7.94 7.54 0.25
N ASP A 54 6.80 7.22 0.87
CA ASP A 54 5.61 8.06 0.85
C ASP A 54 5.86 9.44 1.53
N ALA A 55 6.54 9.44 2.68
CA ALA A 55 6.92 10.66 3.38
C ALA A 55 7.92 11.50 2.56
N TRP A 56 8.96 10.87 2.01
CA TRP A 56 9.91 11.54 1.14
C TRP A 56 9.24 12.16 -0.08
N THR A 57 8.31 11.45 -0.72
CA THR A 57 7.57 11.94 -1.87
C THR A 57 6.79 13.22 -1.55
N ARG A 58 6.15 13.29 -0.38
CA ARG A 58 5.44 14.52 0.05
C ARG A 58 6.36 15.71 0.26
N CYS A 59 7.55 15.48 0.85
CA CYS A 59 8.55 16.53 1.00
C CYS A 59 9.05 17.00 -0.38
N ALA A 60 9.46 16.07 -1.23
CA ALA A 60 9.96 16.36 -2.57
C ALA A 60 8.91 17.08 -3.43
N ALA A 61 7.63 16.70 -3.35
CA ALA A 61 6.55 17.39 -4.05
C ALA A 61 6.48 18.88 -3.70
N SER A 62 6.68 19.21 -2.42
CA SER A 62 6.73 20.61 -1.97
C SER A 62 8.02 21.32 -2.39
N GLU A 63 9.15 20.64 -2.33
CA GLU A 63 10.46 21.21 -2.68
C GLU A 63 10.63 21.50 -4.18
N PHE A 64 9.98 20.72 -5.04
CA PHE A 64 10.11 20.81 -6.49
C PHE A 64 8.85 21.37 -7.22
N ALA A 65 7.85 21.83 -6.49
CA ALA A 65 6.63 22.35 -7.05
C ALA A 65 6.85 23.50 -8.04
N ASP A 66 7.77 24.43 -7.72
CA ASP A 66 8.14 25.57 -8.56
C ASP A 66 9.08 25.21 -9.73
N ARG A 67 9.59 23.97 -9.75
CA ARG A 67 10.50 23.45 -10.79
C ARG A 67 9.79 22.72 -11.93
N GLY A 68 8.45 22.63 -11.87
CA GLY A 68 7.64 21.91 -12.86
C GLY A 68 7.74 20.38 -12.74
N ILE A 69 8.04 19.87 -11.54
CA ILE A 69 8.10 18.45 -11.25
C ILE A 69 6.87 18.08 -10.42
N GLU A 70 6.15 17.11 -10.90
CA GLU A 70 4.97 16.58 -10.22
C GLU A 70 5.27 15.23 -9.57
N PHE A 71 4.57 14.95 -8.49
CA PHE A 71 4.70 13.69 -7.77
C PHE A 71 3.32 13.10 -7.50
N THR A 72 3.17 11.82 -7.82
CA THR A 72 1.97 11.04 -7.50
C THR A 72 2.36 9.85 -6.62
N THR A 73 1.63 9.63 -5.54
CA THR A 73 1.73 8.40 -4.75
C THR A 73 0.50 7.54 -5.01
N ILE A 74 0.72 6.30 -5.46
CA ILE A 74 -0.34 5.29 -5.58
C ILE A 74 -0.23 4.36 -4.36
N ASN A 75 -1.20 4.43 -3.45
CA ASN A 75 -1.31 3.49 -2.34
C ASN A 75 -1.98 2.20 -2.86
N MET A 76 -1.20 1.40 -3.61
CA MET A 76 -1.66 0.23 -4.33
C MET A 76 -2.33 -0.77 -3.37
N PRO A 77 -3.56 -1.22 -3.67
CA PRO A 77 -4.19 -2.33 -2.98
C PRO A 77 -3.46 -3.65 -3.24
N LEU A 78 -3.98 -4.73 -2.69
CA LEU A 78 -3.47 -6.06 -2.99
C LEU A 78 -3.79 -6.42 -4.44
N VAL A 79 -2.79 -6.82 -5.21
CA VAL A 79 -2.92 -7.21 -6.62
C VAL A 79 -2.76 -8.72 -6.76
N LYS A 80 -3.67 -9.36 -7.47
CA LYS A 80 -3.67 -10.81 -7.70
C LYS A 80 -2.53 -11.21 -8.62
N THR A 81 -1.40 -11.56 -8.02
CA THR A 81 -0.16 -11.96 -8.71
C THR A 81 0.37 -13.27 -8.14
N PRO A 82 1.27 -13.98 -8.85
CA PRO A 82 1.93 -15.18 -8.33
C PRO A 82 2.64 -14.96 -6.99
N MET A 83 3.07 -13.73 -6.69
CA MET A 83 3.74 -13.38 -5.44
C MET A 83 2.84 -13.55 -4.21
N ILE A 84 1.54 -13.30 -4.33
CA ILE A 84 0.59 -13.43 -3.22
C ILE A 84 -0.05 -14.81 -3.13
N ALA A 85 0.01 -15.61 -4.20
CA ALA A 85 -0.62 -16.92 -4.30
C ALA A 85 -0.31 -17.90 -3.14
N PRO A 86 0.91 -17.92 -2.55
CA PRO A 86 1.20 -18.80 -1.42
C PRO A 86 0.46 -18.43 -0.12
N THR A 87 -0.09 -17.22 -0.04
CA THR A 87 -0.73 -16.71 1.18
C THR A 87 -2.26 -16.79 1.02
N LYS A 88 -2.85 -17.90 1.44
CA LYS A 88 -4.31 -18.15 1.33
C LYS A 88 -5.19 -17.10 2.01
N LEU A 89 -4.67 -16.35 2.97
CA LEU A 89 -5.37 -15.21 3.57
C LEU A 89 -5.80 -14.19 2.51
N TYR A 90 -5.01 -14.02 1.46
CA TYR A 90 -5.30 -13.06 0.40
C TYR A 90 -6.45 -13.46 -0.53
N ASP A 91 -6.85 -14.74 -0.51
CA ASP A 91 -8.05 -15.20 -1.22
C ASP A 91 -9.35 -14.65 -0.62
N GLN A 92 -9.29 -14.16 0.62
CA GLN A 92 -10.43 -13.68 1.40
C GLN A 92 -10.56 -12.15 1.43
N VAL A 93 -9.55 -11.43 0.97
CA VAL A 93 -9.57 -9.97 0.93
C VAL A 93 -9.72 -9.48 -0.51
N PRO A 94 -10.33 -8.31 -0.72
CA PRO A 94 -10.44 -7.73 -2.05
C PRO A 94 -9.08 -7.54 -2.68
N THR A 95 -8.94 -8.00 -3.91
CA THR A 95 -7.71 -7.88 -4.71
C THR A 95 -8.04 -7.29 -6.07
N LEU A 96 -7.15 -6.45 -6.58
CA LEU A 96 -7.21 -5.99 -7.96
C LEU A 96 -6.64 -7.05 -8.91
N SER A 97 -7.11 -7.06 -10.15
CA SER A 97 -6.41 -7.71 -11.24
C SER A 97 -5.14 -6.91 -11.61
N PRO A 98 -4.16 -7.51 -12.31
CA PRO A 98 -3.02 -6.76 -12.83
C PRO A 98 -3.43 -5.63 -13.78
N GLU A 99 -4.51 -5.81 -14.55
CA GLU A 99 -5.06 -4.83 -15.48
C GLU A 99 -5.61 -3.62 -14.72
N GLU A 100 -6.44 -3.84 -13.69
CA GLU A 100 -6.97 -2.77 -12.84
C GLU A 100 -5.85 -2.01 -12.11
N ALA A 101 -4.79 -2.70 -11.69
CA ALA A 101 -3.62 -2.06 -11.11
C ALA A 101 -2.86 -1.20 -12.14
N ALA A 102 -2.79 -1.65 -13.40
CA ALA A 102 -2.21 -0.87 -14.50
C ALA A 102 -3.05 0.37 -14.81
N ASP A 103 -4.37 0.28 -14.78
CA ASP A 103 -5.28 1.40 -14.98
C ASP A 103 -5.05 2.53 -13.96
N MET A 104 -4.78 2.19 -12.69
CA MET A 104 -4.40 3.20 -11.68
C MET A 104 -3.11 3.96 -12.05
N ILE A 105 -2.16 3.28 -12.70
CA ILE A 105 -0.91 3.91 -13.16
C ILE A 105 -1.20 4.80 -14.38
N VAL A 106 -2.03 4.34 -15.30
CA VAL A 106 -2.48 5.14 -16.46
C VAL A 106 -3.21 6.40 -16.00
N GLU A 107 -4.11 6.27 -15.03
CA GLU A 107 -4.78 7.42 -14.40
C GLU A 107 -3.77 8.42 -13.82
N ALA A 108 -2.77 7.92 -13.09
CA ALA A 108 -1.70 8.76 -12.55
C ALA A 108 -0.93 9.51 -13.64
N VAL A 109 -0.63 8.87 -14.77
CA VAL A 109 0.08 9.49 -15.90
C VAL A 109 -0.75 10.58 -16.55
N ILE A 110 -2.06 10.35 -16.73
CA ILE A 110 -2.97 11.27 -17.44
C ILE A 110 -3.34 12.46 -16.54
N HIS A 111 -3.80 12.20 -15.33
CA HIS A 111 -4.42 13.21 -14.46
C HIS A 111 -3.47 13.80 -13.42
N LYS A 112 -2.34 13.14 -13.15
CA LYS A 112 -1.28 13.57 -12.23
C LYS A 112 -1.80 13.96 -10.83
N PRO A 113 -2.69 13.18 -10.21
CA PRO A 113 -3.18 13.49 -8.88
C PRO A 113 -2.05 13.35 -7.87
N VAL A 114 -2.10 14.07 -6.77
CA VAL A 114 -1.13 13.94 -5.68
C VAL A 114 -1.15 12.53 -5.09
N ARG A 115 -2.35 11.92 -5.04
CA ARG A 115 -2.54 10.57 -4.48
C ARG A 115 -3.66 9.82 -5.17
N ILE A 116 -3.43 8.51 -5.37
CA ILE A 116 -4.48 7.53 -5.71
C ILE A 116 -4.51 6.50 -4.58
N ALA A 117 -5.70 6.32 -3.98
CA ALA A 117 -5.92 5.34 -2.90
C ALA A 117 -7.38 4.89 -2.89
N THR A 118 -7.61 3.67 -2.40
CA THR A 118 -8.98 3.17 -2.20
C THR A 118 -9.67 3.86 -1.04
N ARG A 119 -11.01 3.85 -1.04
CA ARG A 119 -11.82 4.38 0.07
C ARG A 119 -11.47 3.73 1.41
N LEU A 120 -11.22 2.41 1.40
CA LEU A 120 -10.77 1.68 2.59
C LEU A 120 -9.44 2.20 3.12
N GLY A 121 -8.47 2.44 2.25
CA GLY A 121 -7.18 3.02 2.64
C GLY A 121 -7.33 4.40 3.26
N ILE A 122 -8.12 5.27 2.64
CA ILE A 122 -8.39 6.62 3.16
C ILE A 122 -9.10 6.54 4.52
N PHE A 123 -10.11 5.68 4.66
CA PHE A 123 -10.79 5.46 5.92
C PHE A 123 -9.84 4.97 7.01
N GLY A 124 -8.96 4.01 6.69
CA GLY A 124 -7.94 3.52 7.62
C GLY A 124 -6.99 4.63 8.10
N ALA A 125 -6.52 5.48 7.18
CA ALA A 125 -5.68 6.63 7.52
C ALA A 125 -6.39 7.63 8.43
N LEU A 126 -7.66 7.94 8.13
CA LEU A 126 -8.49 8.82 8.96
C LEU A 126 -8.72 8.22 10.34
N LEU A 127 -9.03 6.93 10.42
CA LEU A 127 -9.23 6.24 11.69
C LEU A 127 -7.97 6.27 12.55
N HIS A 128 -6.79 6.04 11.96
CA HIS A 128 -5.53 6.16 12.69
C HIS A 128 -5.25 7.58 13.19
N SER A 129 -5.62 8.59 12.42
CA SER A 129 -5.39 9.99 12.79
C SER A 129 -6.36 10.50 13.85
N LEU A 130 -7.64 10.14 13.76
CA LEU A 130 -8.70 10.69 14.61
C LEU A 130 -8.99 9.83 15.85
N ALA A 131 -8.84 8.50 15.72
CA ALA A 131 -9.16 7.53 16.77
C ALA A 131 -8.11 6.41 16.85
N PRO A 132 -6.83 6.71 17.17
CA PRO A 132 -5.73 5.74 17.10
C PRO A 132 -5.94 4.50 17.99
N LYS A 133 -6.61 4.66 19.15
CA LYS A 133 -6.96 3.53 20.03
C LYS A 133 -7.95 2.57 19.36
N VAL A 134 -8.96 3.11 18.67
CA VAL A 134 -9.95 2.29 17.94
C VAL A 134 -9.26 1.57 16.80
N ALA A 135 -8.43 2.26 16.04
CA ALA A 135 -7.62 1.66 14.98
C ALA A 135 -6.75 0.52 15.51
N GLN A 136 -6.05 0.72 16.64
CA GLN A 136 -5.21 -0.29 17.27
C GLN A 136 -6.02 -1.54 17.67
N ILE A 137 -7.20 -1.35 18.31
CA ILE A 137 -8.06 -2.47 18.72
C ILE A 137 -8.55 -3.25 17.50
N THR A 138 -9.02 -2.54 16.46
CA THR A 138 -9.47 -3.16 15.20
C THR A 138 -8.36 -3.97 14.53
N MET A 139 -7.17 -3.40 14.41
CA MET A 139 -6.02 -4.10 13.83
C MET A 139 -5.54 -5.27 14.69
N ASN A 140 -5.59 -5.17 16.01
CA ASN A 140 -5.27 -6.28 16.91
C ASN A 140 -6.29 -7.41 16.79
N THR A 141 -7.58 -7.09 16.66
CA THR A 141 -8.63 -8.10 16.44
C THR A 141 -8.39 -8.84 15.13
N SER A 142 -8.13 -8.10 14.04
CA SER A 142 -7.75 -8.68 12.75
C SER A 142 -6.50 -9.57 12.86
N PHE A 143 -5.47 -9.11 13.56
CA PHE A 143 -4.24 -9.89 13.79
C PHE A 143 -4.51 -11.22 14.49
N ARG A 144 -5.42 -11.25 15.47
CA ARG A 144 -5.77 -12.45 16.23
C ARG A 144 -6.68 -13.40 15.44
N MET A 145 -7.55 -12.88 14.59
CA MET A 145 -8.46 -13.69 13.76
C MET A 145 -7.74 -14.50 12.69
N PHE A 146 -6.62 -13.98 12.17
CA PHE A 146 -5.91 -14.64 11.07
C PHE A 146 -4.56 -15.19 11.59
N PRO A 147 -4.38 -16.52 11.62
CA PRO A 147 -3.11 -17.15 12.03
C PRO A 147 -1.97 -16.82 11.05
N ASP A 148 -0.75 -17.10 11.45
CA ASP A 148 0.43 -16.87 10.62
C ASP A 148 0.34 -17.61 9.29
N SER A 149 0.89 -17.02 8.24
CA SER A 149 0.97 -17.66 6.93
C SER A 149 1.85 -18.92 6.99
N HIS A 150 1.61 -19.90 6.11
CA HIS A 150 2.43 -21.12 6.01
C HIS A 150 3.94 -20.83 5.87
N ALA A 151 4.31 -19.72 5.24
CA ALA A 151 5.70 -19.27 5.11
C ALA A 151 6.33 -18.93 6.49
N ALA A 152 5.54 -18.44 7.45
CA ALA A 152 6.01 -18.13 8.80
C ALA A 152 6.00 -19.35 9.74
N SER A 153 5.15 -20.34 9.46
CA SER A 153 4.94 -21.52 10.32
C SER A 153 5.78 -22.76 9.95
N GLN A 154 6.72 -22.65 9.01
CA GLN A 154 7.57 -23.76 8.55
C GLN A 154 6.79 -25.06 8.22
N GLY A 155 5.62 -24.93 7.64
CA GLY A 155 4.88 -26.06 7.06
C GLY A 155 4.11 -26.95 8.06
N ARG A 156 3.80 -26.48 9.27
CA ARG A 156 3.21 -27.30 10.34
C ARG A 156 1.77 -26.98 10.76
N GLN A 157 0.95 -26.37 9.93
CA GLN A 157 -0.48 -26.21 10.27
C GLN A 157 -1.39 -26.76 9.17
N GLU A 158 -2.19 -27.76 9.55
CA GLU A 158 -3.38 -28.15 8.78
C GLU A 158 -4.35 -26.98 8.69
N MET A 159 -4.98 -26.82 7.50
CA MET A 159 -5.96 -25.76 7.29
C MET A 159 -7.16 -25.99 8.22
N GLN A 160 -7.32 -25.14 9.22
CA GLN A 160 -8.58 -25.07 9.95
C GLN A 160 -9.66 -24.38 9.08
N PRO A 161 -10.89 -24.87 9.10
CA PRO A 161 -12.00 -24.21 8.41
C PRO A 161 -12.18 -22.79 8.96
N GLN A 162 -12.60 -21.87 8.08
CA GLN A 162 -12.83 -20.47 8.45
C GLN A 162 -13.93 -20.37 9.51
N THR A 163 -13.70 -19.53 10.50
CA THR A 163 -14.74 -19.19 11.48
C THR A 163 -15.77 -18.25 10.87
N ALA A 164 -17.00 -18.25 11.42
CA ALA A 164 -18.05 -17.33 11.00
C ALA A 164 -17.62 -15.86 11.06
N ASP A 165 -16.81 -15.48 12.05
CA ASP A 165 -16.28 -14.12 12.23
C ASP A 165 -15.28 -13.74 11.12
N GLN A 166 -14.45 -14.68 10.67
CA GLN A 166 -13.52 -14.47 9.54
C GLN A 166 -14.31 -14.26 8.24
N ILE A 167 -15.37 -15.01 8.01
CA ILE A 167 -16.25 -14.87 6.83
C ILE A 167 -16.96 -13.52 6.88
N ALA A 168 -17.55 -13.14 8.01
CA ALA A 168 -18.23 -11.85 8.19
C ALA A 168 -17.28 -10.68 7.98
N PHE A 169 -16.06 -10.73 8.54
CA PHE A 169 -15.04 -9.71 8.34
C PHE A 169 -14.66 -9.55 6.86
N SER A 170 -14.45 -10.66 6.15
CA SER A 170 -14.10 -10.62 4.72
C SER A 170 -15.22 -10.02 3.87
N GLN A 171 -16.50 -10.30 4.21
CA GLN A 171 -17.66 -9.72 3.51
C GLN A 171 -17.78 -8.21 3.75
N ILE A 172 -17.60 -7.75 4.98
CA ILE A 172 -17.57 -6.31 5.32
C ILE A 172 -16.46 -5.59 4.53
N MET A 173 -15.27 -6.18 4.49
CA MET A 173 -14.14 -5.60 3.78
C MET A 173 -14.38 -5.48 2.27
N ARG A 174 -15.08 -6.43 1.65
CA ARG A 174 -15.47 -6.38 0.23
C ARG A 174 -16.42 -5.22 -0.07
N GLY A 175 -17.34 -4.90 0.84
CA GLY A 175 -18.32 -3.82 0.66
C GLY A 175 -17.72 -2.40 0.77
N ILE A 176 -16.53 -2.23 1.35
CA ILE A 176 -15.92 -0.92 1.62
C ILE A 176 -14.75 -0.62 0.66
N HIS A 177 -14.36 -1.57 -0.18
CA HIS A 177 -13.10 -1.51 -0.89
C HIS A 177 -13.06 -0.48 -2.04
N PHE A 178 -14.18 -0.24 -2.71
CA PHE A 178 -14.27 0.70 -3.85
C PHE A 178 -15.21 1.87 -3.60
#